data_6aabd976166cb500037be828736d6bf7
#
_entry.id   6aabd976166cb500037be828736d6bf7
#
_cell.length_a   1.000
_cell.length_b   1.000
_cell.length_c   1.000
_cell.angle_alpha   90.00
_cell.angle_beta   90.00
_cell.angle_gamma   90.00
#
_symmetry.space_group_name_H-M   'P 1'
#
loop_
_entity.id
_entity.type
_entity.pdbx_description
1 polymer ?
#
loop_
_entity_poly.entity_id
_entity_poly.type
_entity_poly.pdbx_seq_one_letter_code
_entity_poly.pdbx_strand_id
1 'polypeptide(L)'
;MPDNAYQIECVESAPFAENSYILWRDGRSDALVIDPGFDVESIRAILDANRLSTAAILNTHGHSDHIVGNAKMKSAYPTAPLLIGRNDAICLSDPVANLSAAYGIAITSPPADRMLDHGERVELAGFSFEVREIPGHSPGSVVFVFDEFDPPMVLGGDVIFAGSVGRTDLGGSAPQLFEGIRAHLYTLPDATILWPGHGPSTTVGQEKRTNPFVRGR
;
A
#
# COMPACT_ATOMS: atom_id res chain seq x y z
N MET A 1 17.88 -15.49 -17.63
CA MET A 1 17.39 -14.98 -16.34
C MET A 1 15.93 -15.36 -16.26
N PRO A 2 15.37 -15.78 -15.12
CA PRO A 2 13.93 -15.98 -15.07
C PRO A 2 13.26 -14.64 -15.38
N ASP A 3 12.32 -14.63 -16.34
CA ASP A 3 11.59 -13.43 -16.80
C ASP A 3 10.74 -12.74 -15.70
N ASN A 4 10.89 -13.14 -14.44
CA ASN A 4 10.07 -12.75 -13.29
C ASN A 4 10.84 -12.09 -12.15
N ALA A 5 12.10 -11.68 -12.35
CA ALA A 5 12.87 -11.00 -11.30
C ALA A 5 12.36 -9.57 -11.08
N TYR A 6 12.21 -9.21 -9.81
CA TYR A 6 11.79 -7.88 -9.37
C TYR A 6 12.66 -7.39 -8.21
N GLN A 7 12.67 -6.11 -8.03
CA GLN A 7 13.29 -5.43 -6.89
C GLN A 7 12.20 -4.68 -6.11
N ILE A 8 12.32 -4.66 -4.80
CA ILE A 8 11.48 -3.87 -3.91
C ILE A 8 12.37 -3.17 -2.90
N GLU A 9 12.23 -1.87 -2.80
CA GLU A 9 12.89 -1.03 -1.81
C GLU A 9 11.83 -0.39 -0.91
N CYS A 10 12.18 -0.23 0.37
CA CYS A 10 11.32 0.37 1.38
C CYS A 10 11.97 1.64 1.90
N VAL A 11 11.21 2.71 1.98
CA VAL A 11 11.58 3.97 2.64
C VAL A 11 10.66 4.14 3.84
N GLU A 12 11.23 3.98 5.04
CA GLU A 12 10.52 4.31 6.28
C GLU A 12 10.59 5.80 6.55
N SER A 13 9.44 6.47 6.64
CA SER A 13 9.36 7.92 6.79
C SER A 13 8.89 8.37 8.17
N ALA A 14 9.66 9.29 8.79
CA ALA A 14 9.26 9.97 10.02
C ALA A 14 8.12 10.98 9.72
N PRO A 15 7.24 11.31 10.71
CA PRO A 15 7.30 10.88 12.11
C PRO A 15 6.54 9.59 12.43
N PHE A 16 5.83 9.00 11.47
CA PHE A 16 4.93 7.86 11.73
C PHE A 16 5.59 6.49 11.51
N ALA A 17 6.83 6.44 11.01
CA ALA A 17 7.51 5.21 10.58
C ALA A 17 6.67 4.43 9.53
N GLU A 18 6.06 5.21 8.62
CA GLU A 18 5.30 4.68 7.49
C GLU A 18 6.25 4.12 6.44
N ASN A 19 5.90 3.02 5.81
CA ASN A 19 6.64 2.34 4.78
C ASN A 19 6.12 2.69 3.39
N SER A 20 6.85 3.52 2.66
CA SER A 20 6.66 3.70 1.22
C SER A 20 7.44 2.61 0.48
N TYR A 21 6.87 2.03 -0.58
CA TYR A 21 7.57 1.02 -1.38
C TYR A 21 7.82 1.47 -2.82
N ILE A 22 8.98 1.11 -3.35
CA ILE A 22 9.34 1.26 -4.75
C ILE A 22 9.52 -0.14 -5.33
N LEU A 23 8.72 -0.50 -6.33
CA LEU A 23 8.69 -1.83 -6.93
C LEU A 23 8.97 -1.73 -8.42
N TRP A 24 9.99 -2.46 -8.93
CA TRP A 24 10.30 -2.49 -10.36
C TRP A 24 10.78 -3.87 -10.80
N ARG A 25 10.65 -4.16 -12.09
CA ARG A 25 11.21 -5.37 -12.69
C ARG A 25 12.63 -5.14 -13.17
N ASP A 26 13.46 -6.18 -13.06
CA ASP A 26 14.80 -6.14 -13.61
C ASP A 26 14.76 -5.88 -15.13
N GLY A 27 15.65 -4.98 -15.57
CA GLY A 27 15.76 -4.59 -16.98
C GLY A 27 14.72 -3.56 -17.46
N ARG A 28 13.79 -3.13 -16.60
CA ARG A 28 12.87 -2.02 -16.91
C ARG A 28 13.37 -0.70 -16.31
N SER A 29 12.91 0.40 -16.90
CA SER A 29 13.22 1.78 -16.45
C SER A 29 12.01 2.47 -15.82
N ASP A 30 10.97 1.72 -15.48
CA ASP A 30 9.74 2.22 -14.85
C ASP A 30 9.45 1.43 -13.57
N ALA A 31 8.89 2.13 -12.56
CA ALA A 31 8.61 1.59 -11.25
C ALA A 31 7.20 1.99 -10.77
N LEU A 32 6.63 1.17 -9.89
CA LEU A 32 5.48 1.55 -9.07
C LEU A 32 5.98 2.18 -7.78
N VAL A 33 5.36 3.27 -7.35
CA VAL A 33 5.57 3.87 -6.03
C VAL A 33 4.29 3.71 -5.24
N ILE A 34 4.40 3.05 -4.09
CA ILE A 34 3.26 2.72 -3.24
C ILE A 34 3.36 3.55 -1.96
N ASP A 35 2.24 4.19 -1.59
CA ASP A 35 2.08 5.00 -0.39
C ASP A 35 3.24 5.99 -0.18
N PRO A 36 3.45 7.00 -1.04
CA PRO A 36 4.53 7.95 -0.82
C PRO A 36 4.24 8.81 0.41
N GLY A 37 4.99 8.55 1.48
CA GLY A 37 4.90 9.23 2.76
C GLY A 37 5.64 10.57 2.80
N PHE A 38 6.16 10.91 3.98
CA PHE A 38 6.82 12.20 4.21
C PHE A 38 8.20 12.32 3.53
N ASP A 39 8.93 11.22 3.37
CA ASP A 39 10.30 11.23 2.82
C ASP A 39 10.35 10.95 1.31
N VAL A 40 9.71 11.83 0.54
CA VAL A 40 9.72 11.76 -0.94
C VAL A 40 11.13 11.90 -1.50
N GLU A 41 12.04 12.57 -0.81
CA GLU A 41 13.41 12.79 -1.28
C GLU A 41 14.18 11.46 -1.32
N SER A 42 14.04 10.60 -0.31
CA SER A 42 14.62 9.25 -0.32
C SER A 42 14.01 8.36 -1.40
N ILE A 43 12.68 8.43 -1.63
CA ILE A 43 12.02 7.73 -2.74
C ILE A 43 12.65 8.14 -4.07
N ARG A 44 12.80 9.45 -4.31
CA ARG A 44 13.40 9.97 -5.54
C ARG A 44 14.87 9.58 -5.69
N ALA A 45 15.63 9.58 -4.60
CA ALA A 45 17.02 9.17 -4.63
C ALA A 45 17.18 7.69 -5.08
N ILE A 46 16.28 6.80 -4.65
CA ILE A 46 16.24 5.40 -5.09
C ILE A 46 15.89 5.32 -6.59
N LEU A 47 14.87 6.05 -7.03
CA LEU A 47 14.48 6.09 -8.44
C LEU A 47 15.63 6.58 -9.32
N ASP A 48 16.28 7.68 -8.94
CA ASP A 48 17.39 8.26 -9.70
C ASP A 48 18.62 7.34 -9.73
N ALA A 49 18.99 6.73 -8.59
CA ALA A 49 20.12 5.80 -8.50
C ALA A 49 19.95 4.58 -9.41
N ASN A 50 18.71 4.12 -9.59
CA ASN A 50 18.36 2.98 -10.45
C ASN A 50 17.91 3.40 -11.86
N ARG A 51 17.93 4.69 -12.20
CA ARG A 51 17.48 5.25 -13.49
C ARG A 51 16.03 4.87 -13.82
N LEU A 52 15.17 4.95 -12.80
CA LEU A 52 13.76 4.61 -12.91
C LEU A 52 12.89 5.87 -13.02
N SER A 53 11.80 5.76 -13.77
CA SER A 53 10.70 6.72 -13.78
C SER A 53 9.49 6.12 -13.07
N THR A 54 8.68 6.95 -12.42
CA THR A 54 7.43 6.49 -11.80
C THR A 54 6.39 6.23 -12.87
N ALA A 55 5.96 4.96 -13.01
CA ALA A 55 4.88 4.55 -13.92
C ALA A 55 3.50 4.82 -13.34
N ALA A 56 3.35 4.65 -12.02
CA ALA A 56 2.13 4.94 -11.29
C ALA A 56 2.42 5.16 -9.80
N ILE A 57 1.54 5.90 -9.14
CA ILE A 57 1.47 6.06 -7.69
C ILE A 57 0.25 5.27 -7.22
N LEU A 58 0.44 4.34 -6.30
CA LEU A 58 -0.63 3.51 -5.74
C LEU A 58 -0.81 3.84 -4.26
N ASN A 59 -2.01 4.17 -3.83
CA ASN A 59 -2.31 4.28 -2.41
C ASN A 59 -3.13 3.08 -1.95
N THR A 60 -2.66 2.41 -0.88
CA THR A 60 -3.39 1.32 -0.23
C THR A 60 -4.62 1.84 0.49
N HIS A 61 -4.53 3.04 1.06
CA HIS A 61 -5.62 3.74 1.71
C HIS A 61 -5.33 5.25 1.79
N GLY A 62 -6.26 6.01 2.36
CA GLY A 62 -6.21 7.46 2.28
C GLY A 62 -5.74 8.18 3.56
N HIS A 63 -5.13 7.52 4.56
CA HIS A 63 -4.61 8.24 5.72
C HIS A 63 -3.43 9.14 5.36
N SER A 64 -3.28 10.20 6.12
CA SER A 64 -2.41 11.32 5.75
C SER A 64 -0.94 10.96 5.58
N ASP A 65 -0.43 10.03 6.35
CA ASP A 65 0.96 9.57 6.29
C ASP A 65 1.27 8.77 5.02
N HIS A 66 0.27 8.11 4.42
CA HIS A 66 0.39 7.35 3.17
C HIS A 66 0.17 8.19 1.91
N ILE A 67 -0.42 9.39 2.03
CA ILE A 67 -0.78 10.22 0.87
C ILE A 67 -0.03 11.56 0.82
N VAL A 68 0.68 11.95 1.88
CA VAL A 68 1.31 13.27 2.00
C VAL A 68 2.34 13.55 0.91
N GLY A 69 3.01 12.53 0.40
CA GLY A 69 3.98 12.61 -0.68
C GLY A 69 3.38 12.70 -2.08
N ASN A 70 2.10 12.37 -2.26
CA ASN A 70 1.45 12.32 -3.58
C ASN A 70 1.66 13.58 -4.42
N ALA A 71 1.46 14.76 -3.81
CA ALA A 71 1.60 16.03 -4.53
C ALA A 71 3.02 16.27 -5.05
N LYS A 72 4.05 15.94 -4.25
CA LYS A 72 5.45 16.04 -4.65
C LYS A 72 5.78 15.02 -5.74
N MET A 73 5.30 13.78 -5.61
CA MET A 73 5.49 12.73 -6.63
C MET A 73 4.81 13.10 -7.95
N LYS A 74 3.56 13.58 -7.93
CA LYS A 74 2.85 14.05 -9.12
C LYS A 74 3.54 15.25 -9.77
N SER A 75 4.14 16.15 -8.99
CA SER A 75 4.92 17.28 -9.53
C SER A 75 6.20 16.81 -10.23
N ALA A 76 6.88 15.79 -9.69
CA ALA A 76 8.10 15.25 -10.29
C ALA A 76 7.81 14.33 -11.49
N TYR A 77 6.70 13.59 -11.44
CA TYR A 77 6.28 12.62 -12.46
C TYR A 77 4.83 12.89 -12.90
N PRO A 78 4.57 13.98 -13.63
CA PRO A 78 3.21 14.44 -13.93
C PRO A 78 2.39 13.48 -14.80
N THR A 79 3.02 12.58 -15.52
CA THR A 79 2.37 11.56 -16.35
C THR A 79 2.02 10.28 -15.57
N ALA A 80 2.59 10.08 -14.37
CA ALA A 80 2.27 8.94 -13.54
C ALA A 80 0.85 9.07 -12.97
N PRO A 81 -0.08 8.16 -13.25
CA PRO A 81 -1.42 8.21 -12.66
C PRO A 81 -1.35 7.91 -11.16
N LEU A 82 -2.24 8.55 -10.39
CA LEU A 82 -2.49 8.29 -8.99
C LEU A 82 -3.72 7.38 -8.85
N LEU A 83 -3.56 6.24 -8.18
CA LEU A 83 -4.60 5.23 -8.01
C LEU A 83 -4.85 4.99 -6.51
N ILE A 84 -6.12 4.82 -6.13
CA ILE A 84 -6.54 4.51 -4.76
C ILE A 84 -7.85 3.72 -4.78
N GLY A 85 -8.13 2.95 -3.71
CA GLY A 85 -9.43 2.32 -3.53
C GLY A 85 -10.58 3.33 -3.60
N ARG A 86 -11.68 3.00 -4.30
CA ARG A 86 -12.81 3.91 -4.54
C ARG A 86 -13.35 4.54 -3.26
N ASN A 87 -13.49 3.74 -2.20
CA ASN A 87 -14.12 4.16 -0.96
C ASN A 87 -13.21 5.05 -0.10
N ASP A 88 -11.91 5.15 -0.42
CA ASP A 88 -10.96 6.04 0.24
C ASP A 88 -10.59 7.29 -0.59
N ALA A 89 -11.13 7.43 -1.81
CA ALA A 89 -10.79 8.54 -2.68
C ALA A 89 -11.11 9.92 -2.08
N ILE A 90 -12.11 10.02 -1.21
CA ILE A 90 -12.48 11.26 -0.50
C ILE A 90 -11.34 11.72 0.43
N CYS A 91 -10.57 10.81 1.01
CA CYS A 91 -9.47 11.11 1.92
C CYS A 91 -8.37 11.95 1.25
N LEU A 92 -8.23 11.86 -0.06
CA LEU A 92 -7.24 12.67 -0.80
C LEU A 92 -7.47 14.17 -0.65
N SER A 93 -8.73 14.60 -0.50
CA SER A 93 -9.09 16.02 -0.45
C SER A 93 -9.66 16.49 0.90
N ASP A 94 -9.99 15.57 1.81
CA ASP A 94 -10.62 15.88 3.09
C ASP A 94 -9.69 15.59 4.27
N PRO A 95 -9.11 16.63 4.93
CA PRO A 95 -8.23 16.47 6.09
C PRO A 95 -8.88 15.80 7.31
N VAL A 96 -10.20 15.80 7.40
CA VAL A 96 -10.92 15.07 8.47
C VAL A 96 -10.94 13.58 8.14
N ALA A 97 -11.28 13.24 6.92
CA ALA A 97 -11.34 11.86 6.45
C ALA A 97 -9.96 11.20 6.47
N ASN A 98 -8.88 11.93 6.11
CA ASN A 98 -7.50 11.40 6.14
C ASN A 98 -6.81 11.55 7.49
N LEU A 99 -7.52 11.99 8.52
CA LEU A 99 -7.09 12.15 9.91
C LEU A 99 -6.05 13.26 10.16
N SER A 100 -5.57 14.00 9.17
CA SER A 100 -4.56 15.05 9.38
C SER A 100 -5.08 16.22 10.19
N ALA A 101 -6.39 16.54 10.11
CA ALA A 101 -7.02 17.58 10.93
C ALA A 101 -6.90 17.29 12.42
N ALA A 102 -6.88 16.04 12.85
CA ALA A 102 -6.73 15.64 14.26
C ALA A 102 -5.34 16.02 14.83
N TYR A 103 -4.35 16.19 13.96
CA TYR A 103 -2.99 16.65 14.30
C TYR A 103 -2.82 18.16 14.09
N GLY A 104 -3.88 18.90 13.77
CA GLY A 104 -3.83 20.34 13.51
C GLY A 104 -3.19 20.70 12.16
N ILE A 105 -3.12 19.76 11.23
CA ILE A 105 -2.52 19.92 9.91
C ILE A 105 -3.61 19.63 8.85
N ALA A 106 -3.62 20.40 7.77
CA ALA A 106 -4.52 20.16 6.63
C ALA A 106 -3.71 19.56 5.46
N ILE A 107 -3.51 18.24 5.48
CA ILE A 107 -2.88 17.52 4.37
C ILE A 107 -3.92 17.24 3.29
N THR A 108 -3.59 17.55 2.06
CA THR A 108 -4.37 17.20 0.87
C THR A 108 -3.45 16.65 -0.21
N SER A 109 -3.98 15.76 -1.02
CA SER A 109 -3.36 15.15 -2.18
C SER A 109 -4.07 15.65 -3.46
N PRO A 110 -3.43 15.59 -4.63
CA PRO A 110 -4.15 15.64 -5.90
C PRO A 110 -5.26 14.57 -5.95
N PRO A 111 -6.33 14.79 -6.71
CA PRO A 111 -7.37 13.77 -6.90
C PRO A 111 -6.79 12.54 -7.59
N ALA A 112 -7.40 11.38 -7.36
CA ALA A 112 -7.03 10.17 -8.08
C ALA A 112 -7.35 10.28 -9.57
N ASP A 113 -6.40 9.86 -10.40
CA ASP A 113 -6.61 9.70 -11.84
C ASP A 113 -7.47 8.45 -12.12
N ARG A 114 -7.40 7.44 -11.25
CA ARG A 114 -8.18 6.20 -11.34
C ARG A 114 -8.54 5.67 -9.95
N MET A 115 -9.78 5.29 -9.77
CA MET A 115 -10.27 4.58 -8.60
C MET A 115 -10.26 3.08 -8.87
N LEU A 116 -9.86 2.29 -7.87
CA LEU A 116 -9.75 0.84 -7.93
C LEU A 116 -10.92 0.18 -7.24
N ASP A 117 -11.40 -0.93 -7.80
CA ASP A 117 -12.50 -1.72 -7.27
C ASP A 117 -12.02 -3.11 -6.80
N HIS A 118 -12.73 -3.71 -5.84
CA HIS A 118 -12.45 -5.06 -5.35
C HIS A 118 -12.50 -6.09 -6.48
N GLY A 119 -11.51 -6.99 -6.53
CA GLY A 119 -11.41 -8.05 -7.53
C GLY A 119 -10.87 -7.59 -8.88
N GLU A 120 -10.57 -6.30 -9.04
CA GLU A 120 -9.99 -5.77 -10.25
C GLU A 120 -8.54 -6.27 -10.44
N ARG A 121 -8.20 -6.69 -11.67
CA ARG A 121 -6.82 -6.99 -12.04
C ARG A 121 -6.22 -5.81 -12.80
N VAL A 122 -5.07 -5.35 -12.33
CA VAL A 122 -4.38 -4.17 -12.85
C VAL A 122 -3.05 -4.60 -13.44
N GLU A 123 -2.74 -4.06 -14.63
CA GLU A 123 -1.45 -4.26 -15.29
C GLU A 123 -0.72 -2.92 -15.41
N LEU A 124 0.42 -2.78 -14.70
CA LEU A 124 1.24 -1.56 -14.67
C LEU A 124 2.72 -1.91 -14.50
N ALA A 125 3.61 -1.20 -15.18
CA ALA A 125 5.07 -1.37 -15.08
C ALA A 125 5.55 -2.82 -15.25
N GLY A 126 4.83 -3.61 -16.07
CA GLY A 126 5.11 -5.03 -16.28
C GLY A 126 4.64 -5.97 -15.16
N PHE A 127 3.94 -5.45 -14.16
CA PHE A 127 3.30 -6.24 -13.10
C PHE A 127 1.82 -6.47 -13.38
N SER A 128 1.32 -7.65 -12.97
CA SER A 128 -0.11 -7.97 -12.90
C SER A 128 -0.48 -8.26 -11.46
N PHE A 129 -1.41 -7.51 -10.88
CA PHE A 129 -1.84 -7.69 -9.49
C PHE A 129 -3.36 -7.56 -9.34
N GLU A 130 -3.89 -8.28 -8.36
CA GLU A 130 -5.30 -8.20 -7.97
C GLU A 130 -5.48 -7.19 -6.84
N VAL A 131 -6.51 -6.35 -6.94
CA VAL A 131 -6.93 -5.42 -5.89
C VAL A 131 -7.94 -6.11 -4.99
N ARG A 132 -7.66 -6.22 -3.70
CA ARG A 132 -8.63 -6.73 -2.72
C ARG A 132 -8.95 -5.65 -1.71
N GLU A 133 -10.21 -5.22 -1.65
CA GLU A 133 -10.68 -4.29 -0.63
C GLU A 133 -10.87 -5.02 0.70
N ILE A 134 -10.26 -4.48 1.75
CA ILE A 134 -10.34 -5.00 3.13
C ILE A 134 -10.61 -3.82 4.06
N PRO A 135 -11.89 -3.43 4.19
CA PRO A 135 -12.25 -2.29 5.03
C PRO A 135 -12.12 -2.59 6.51
N GLY A 136 -12.01 -1.54 7.32
CA GLY A 136 -12.01 -1.64 8.78
C GLY A 136 -10.90 -0.87 9.48
N HIS A 137 -9.74 -0.69 8.85
CA HIS A 137 -8.77 0.34 9.24
C HIS A 137 -9.22 1.70 8.68
N SER A 138 -9.44 1.77 7.39
CA SER A 138 -10.17 2.83 6.70
C SER A 138 -11.38 2.24 5.96
N PRO A 139 -12.33 3.06 5.48
CA PRO A 139 -13.49 2.56 4.74
C PRO A 139 -13.15 1.87 3.43
N GLY A 140 -12.06 2.25 2.78
CA GLY A 140 -11.69 1.78 1.46
C GLY A 140 -10.27 1.23 1.36
N SER A 141 -9.69 0.73 2.47
CA SER A 141 -8.39 0.08 2.45
C SER A 141 -8.35 -1.04 1.43
N VAL A 142 -7.36 -1.01 0.54
CA VAL A 142 -7.09 -2.06 -0.43
C VAL A 142 -5.70 -2.66 -0.21
N VAL A 143 -5.55 -3.91 -0.59
CA VAL A 143 -4.26 -4.58 -0.70
C VAL A 143 -4.00 -4.96 -2.15
N PHE A 144 -2.73 -4.93 -2.57
CA PHE A 144 -2.31 -5.32 -3.90
C PHE A 144 -1.66 -6.70 -3.83
N VAL A 145 -2.29 -7.70 -4.46
CA VAL A 145 -1.86 -9.10 -4.43
C VAL A 145 -1.16 -9.45 -5.73
N PHE A 146 0.13 -9.73 -5.64
CA PHE A 146 0.98 -10.16 -6.76
C PHE A 146 1.12 -11.69 -6.69
N ASP A 147 0.21 -12.40 -7.35
CA ASP A 147 0.15 -13.85 -7.38
C ASP A 147 1.02 -14.48 -8.46
N GLU A 148 1.64 -13.66 -9.30
CA GLU A 148 2.57 -14.10 -10.35
C GLU A 148 3.97 -14.48 -9.82
N PHE A 149 4.26 -14.21 -8.55
CA PHE A 149 5.54 -14.53 -7.91
C PHE A 149 5.48 -15.85 -7.12
N ASP A 150 6.64 -16.44 -6.89
CA ASP A 150 6.81 -17.61 -6.04
C ASP A 150 7.95 -17.35 -5.04
N PRO A 151 7.61 -17.11 -3.75
CA PRO A 151 6.26 -17.02 -3.19
C PRO A 151 5.50 -15.75 -3.65
N PRO A 152 4.16 -15.77 -3.62
CA PRO A 152 3.35 -14.58 -3.85
C PRO A 152 3.68 -13.47 -2.86
N MET A 153 3.38 -12.22 -3.19
CA MET A 153 3.51 -11.09 -2.26
C MET A 153 2.28 -10.19 -2.24
N VAL A 154 2.11 -9.47 -1.13
CA VAL A 154 1.04 -8.51 -0.93
C VAL A 154 1.63 -7.21 -0.40
N LEU A 155 1.31 -6.09 -1.04
CA LEU A 155 1.48 -4.76 -0.47
C LEU A 155 0.20 -4.45 0.30
N GLY A 156 0.30 -4.49 1.62
CA GLY A 156 -0.85 -4.62 2.52
C GLY A 156 -1.32 -3.33 3.16
N GLY A 157 -0.57 -2.23 3.06
CA GLY A 157 -0.87 -1.02 3.83
C GLY A 157 -1.14 -1.36 5.30
N ASP A 158 -2.15 -0.72 5.87
CA ASP A 158 -2.47 -0.84 7.29
C ASP A 158 -3.55 -1.91 7.59
N VAL A 159 -3.64 -2.93 6.75
CA VAL A 159 -4.57 -4.05 6.99
C VAL A 159 -4.01 -5.01 8.03
N ILE A 160 -2.75 -5.44 7.87
CA ILE A 160 -2.09 -6.40 8.78
C ILE A 160 -0.60 -6.08 8.90
N PHE A 161 -0.07 -6.20 10.11
CA PHE A 161 1.34 -6.00 10.47
C PHE A 161 1.94 -7.28 11.06
N ALA A 162 3.25 -7.30 11.19
CA ALA A 162 3.94 -8.38 11.91
C ALA A 162 3.48 -8.43 13.39
N GLY A 163 2.63 -9.42 13.72
CA GLY A 163 2.06 -9.60 15.04
C GLY A 163 1.00 -8.57 15.44
N SER A 164 0.46 -7.80 14.50
CA SER A 164 -0.58 -6.79 14.77
C SER A 164 -1.52 -6.61 13.58
N VAL A 165 -2.42 -5.64 13.69
CA VAL A 165 -3.32 -5.19 12.62
C VAL A 165 -3.44 -3.68 12.67
N GLY A 166 -3.93 -3.07 11.60
CA GLY A 166 -4.28 -1.65 11.58
C GLY A 166 -5.27 -1.29 12.68
N ARG A 167 -5.10 -0.10 13.24
CA ARG A 167 -6.04 0.41 14.26
C ARG A 167 -7.43 0.64 13.67
N THR A 168 -8.45 0.48 14.49
CA THR A 168 -9.85 0.59 14.06
C THR A 168 -10.66 1.57 14.89
N ASP A 169 -10.00 2.30 15.78
CA ASP A 169 -10.62 3.23 16.73
C ASP A 169 -10.76 4.67 16.19
N LEU A 170 -10.35 4.91 14.96
CA LEU A 170 -10.47 6.20 14.27
C LEU A 170 -11.58 6.19 13.19
N GLY A 171 -12.74 5.66 13.53
CA GLY A 171 -13.86 5.52 12.57
C GLY A 171 -13.89 4.22 11.81
N GLY A 172 -13.00 3.27 12.12
CA GLY A 172 -12.93 1.96 11.51
C GLY A 172 -13.81 0.89 12.17
N SER A 173 -13.58 -0.38 11.82
CA SER A 173 -14.34 -1.53 12.30
C SER A 173 -13.48 -2.78 12.45
N ALA A 174 -13.14 -3.15 13.68
CA ALA A 174 -12.36 -4.36 13.93
C ALA A 174 -13.03 -5.65 13.39
N PRO A 175 -14.36 -5.84 13.54
CA PRO A 175 -15.01 -7.01 12.94
C PRO A 175 -14.84 -7.08 11.42
N GLN A 176 -15.00 -5.97 10.69
CA GLN A 176 -14.82 -5.93 9.23
C GLN A 176 -13.37 -6.23 8.84
N LEU A 177 -12.41 -5.60 9.53
CA LEU A 177 -10.98 -5.83 9.27
C LEU A 177 -10.62 -7.31 9.46
N PHE A 178 -11.03 -7.92 10.59
CA PHE A 178 -10.71 -9.33 10.88
C PHE A 178 -11.39 -10.30 9.93
N GLU A 179 -12.62 -10.01 9.51
CA GLU A 179 -13.32 -10.81 8.50
C GLU A 179 -12.63 -10.71 7.15
N GLY A 180 -12.29 -9.50 6.71
CA GLY A 180 -11.59 -9.24 5.45
C GLY A 180 -10.21 -9.89 5.41
N ILE A 181 -9.42 -9.83 6.50
CA ILE A 181 -8.13 -10.51 6.58
C ILE A 181 -8.30 -12.03 6.39
N ARG A 182 -9.28 -12.64 7.08
CA ARG A 182 -9.53 -14.09 6.93
C ARG A 182 -10.00 -14.46 5.54
N ALA A 183 -10.89 -13.66 4.95
CA ALA A 183 -11.49 -13.95 3.65
C ALA A 183 -10.52 -13.70 2.48
N HIS A 184 -9.65 -12.69 2.58
CA HIS A 184 -8.87 -12.21 1.44
C HIS A 184 -7.35 -12.38 1.57
N LEU A 185 -6.80 -12.48 2.80
CA LEU A 185 -5.38 -12.71 2.99
C LEU A 185 -5.07 -14.14 3.46
N TYR A 186 -5.84 -14.67 4.41
CA TYR A 186 -5.57 -15.99 4.96
C TYR A 186 -5.97 -17.15 4.03
N THR A 187 -6.57 -16.85 2.90
CA THR A 187 -6.80 -17.79 1.79
C THR A 187 -5.59 -17.96 0.87
N LEU A 188 -4.60 -17.07 0.98
CA LEU A 188 -3.36 -17.14 0.22
C LEU A 188 -2.42 -18.22 0.81
N PRO A 189 -1.43 -18.71 0.02
CA PRO A 189 -0.41 -19.64 0.51
C PRO A 189 0.33 -19.10 1.74
N ASP A 190 0.70 -19.98 2.65
CA ASP A 190 1.39 -19.59 3.90
C ASP A 190 2.73 -18.91 3.66
N ALA A 191 3.41 -19.19 2.55
CA ALA A 191 4.66 -18.57 2.17
C ALA A 191 4.50 -17.15 1.60
N THR A 192 3.26 -16.68 1.34
CA THR A 192 3.00 -15.33 0.81
C THR A 192 3.59 -14.27 1.72
N ILE A 193 4.42 -13.40 1.13
CA ILE A 193 5.07 -12.31 1.86
C ILE A 193 4.10 -11.13 1.98
N LEU A 194 3.98 -10.58 3.18
CA LEU A 194 3.17 -9.40 3.48
C LEU A 194 4.10 -8.21 3.74
N TRP A 195 3.96 -7.15 2.96
CA TRP A 195 4.67 -5.87 3.08
C TRP A 195 3.69 -4.84 3.67
N PRO A 196 3.78 -4.56 4.97
CA PRO A 196 2.82 -3.69 5.67
C PRO A 196 3.15 -2.21 5.51
N GLY A 197 2.18 -1.34 5.79
CA GLY A 197 2.37 0.10 5.84
C GLY A 197 3.24 0.58 7.01
N HIS A 198 3.43 -0.24 8.04
CA HIS A 198 4.33 0.05 9.18
C HIS A 198 5.04 -1.22 9.66
N GLY A 199 6.30 -1.06 10.07
CA GLY A 199 7.11 -2.12 10.64
C GLY A 199 7.62 -3.14 9.61
N PRO A 200 8.14 -4.29 10.06
CA PRO A 200 8.79 -5.26 9.19
C PRO A 200 7.79 -6.11 8.40
N SER A 201 8.26 -6.66 7.27
CA SER A 201 7.52 -7.67 6.53
C SER A 201 7.29 -8.94 7.36
N THR A 202 6.24 -9.68 7.01
CA THR A 202 5.87 -10.95 7.63
C THR A 202 5.34 -11.91 6.56
N THR A 203 4.74 -13.02 6.96
CA THR A 203 4.10 -13.97 6.04
C THR A 203 2.69 -14.32 6.47
N VAL A 204 1.85 -14.69 5.51
CA VAL A 204 0.48 -15.17 5.78
C VAL A 204 0.50 -16.31 6.82
N GLY A 205 1.40 -17.27 6.66
CA GLY A 205 1.49 -18.40 7.59
C GLY A 205 1.94 -18.01 9.00
N GLN A 206 2.83 -17.03 9.12
CA GLN A 206 3.24 -16.50 10.43
C GLN A 206 2.04 -15.86 11.14
N GLU A 207 1.33 -14.97 10.45
CA GLU A 207 0.21 -14.24 11.03
C GLU A 207 -0.98 -15.15 11.35
N LYS A 208 -1.30 -16.13 10.50
CA LYS A 208 -2.31 -17.15 10.81
C LYS A 208 -2.05 -17.87 12.14
N ARG A 209 -0.76 -18.14 12.45
CA ARG A 209 -0.39 -18.92 13.65
C ARG A 209 -0.29 -18.05 14.90
N THR A 210 0.24 -16.83 14.79
CA THR A 210 0.72 -16.08 15.96
C THR A 210 0.08 -14.72 16.15
N ASN A 211 -0.64 -14.17 15.14
CA ASN A 211 -1.26 -12.85 15.29
C ASN A 211 -2.27 -12.85 16.45
N PRO A 212 -2.10 -11.99 17.47
CA PRO A 212 -2.95 -12.01 18.66
C PRO A 212 -4.37 -11.50 18.41
N PHE A 213 -4.59 -10.74 17.32
CA PHE A 213 -5.87 -10.10 16.99
C PHE A 213 -6.72 -10.99 16.05
N VAL A 214 -6.08 -11.56 15.03
CA VAL A 214 -6.78 -12.25 13.94
C VAL A 214 -6.10 -13.58 13.60
N ARG A 215 -6.25 -14.56 14.46
CA ARG A 215 -5.73 -15.91 14.19
C ARG A 215 -6.48 -16.59 13.05
N GLY A 216 -5.77 -17.42 12.28
CA GLY A 216 -6.39 -18.39 11.38
C GLY A 216 -7.29 -19.36 12.16
N ARG A 217 -8.41 -19.79 11.58
CA ARG A 217 -9.28 -20.82 12.13
C ARG A 217 -8.81 -22.19 11.67
#